data_30ca656d4b298f9e09c5318690adcc54
#
_entry.id   30ca656d4b298f9e09c5318690adcc54
#
_cell.length_a   1.000
_cell.length_b   1.000
_cell.length_c   1.000
_cell.angle_alpha   90.00
_cell.angle_beta   90.00
_cell.angle_gamma   90.00
#
_symmetry.space_group_name_H-M   'P 1'
#
loop_
_entity.id
_entity.type
_entity.pdbx_description
1 polymer ?
#
loop_
_entity_poly.entity_id
_entity_poly.type
_entity_poly.pdbx_seq_one_letter_code
_entity_poly.pdbx_strand_id
1 'polypeptide(L)'
;MEFYGEMKLRGDGYGGGFSCGMTMCRSQTMERFSECEKTEERTVYRNDSGVTLTMIRKRDGEALRVHTTVQNGSSGKIGMEMLASFAVRGVKADRIHRLQSFWSAEGKLRSETLEELHLEPSWNRCGMRIEKFGNAGSMPVRKYFPFLALEDSSSGRFLGIQLYCASSWQMEILCKEDETLTVAGGLADRDFGHWLKELAPGESFEAPEAVIAEGGSLYEVCDRLVRAQHPKISPLDGQMDILYNEYCTTWGNPSYENLKRICDKIAGKGIRYLVIDSGWYGHSEYWWESIGDWDVNEQRFPGGMKPVADYIRSRGMIPGLWFEMESLAPGSAHYDQTEHLVRKDGVPLTVGGKRFWDMEDPWVIDYLGRKVIRLLKDCGFGYLKGDYNDTMG
;
A
#
# COMPACT_ATOMS: atom_id res chain seq x y z
N MET A 1 4.85 26.38 -9.59
CA MET A 1 4.26 25.04 -9.44
C MET A 1 2.79 25.08 -9.84
N GLU A 2 2.35 24.21 -10.72
CA GLU A 2 0.97 24.14 -11.22
C GLU A 2 0.47 22.69 -11.22
N PHE A 3 -0.71 22.46 -10.63
CA PHE A 3 -1.39 21.18 -10.65
C PHE A 3 -2.19 21.00 -11.93
N TYR A 4 -2.18 19.77 -12.49
CA TYR A 4 -2.97 19.41 -13.66
C TYR A 4 -3.38 17.93 -13.59
N GLY A 5 -4.43 17.56 -14.37
CA GLY A 5 -4.93 16.19 -14.41
C GLY A 5 -4.25 15.36 -15.51
N GLU A 6 -3.95 14.09 -15.22
CA GLU A 6 -3.42 13.13 -16.20
C GLU A 6 -4.11 11.79 -16.11
N MET A 7 -4.55 11.28 -17.26
CA MET A 7 -5.05 9.91 -17.44
C MET A 7 -4.80 9.41 -18.84
N LYS A 8 -4.78 8.09 -19.03
CA LYS A 8 -4.68 7.44 -20.34
C LYS A 8 -5.84 6.47 -20.55
N LEU A 9 -6.59 6.65 -21.60
CA LEU A 9 -7.62 5.72 -22.04
C LEU A 9 -7.01 4.63 -22.92
N ARG A 10 -7.67 3.46 -22.94
CA ARG A 10 -7.29 2.32 -23.80
C ARG A 10 -7.25 2.72 -25.26
N GLY A 11 -6.18 2.39 -25.93
CA GLY A 11 -5.95 2.68 -27.35
C GLY A 11 -5.22 4.01 -27.61
N ASP A 12 -5.03 4.83 -26.57
CA ASP A 12 -4.24 6.07 -26.71
C ASP A 12 -2.75 5.80 -26.38
N GLY A 13 -1.89 6.66 -26.89
CA GLY A 13 -0.46 6.67 -26.57
C GLY A 13 -0.10 7.63 -25.46
N TYR A 14 1.18 7.63 -25.12
CA TYR A 14 1.78 8.70 -24.31
C TYR A 14 2.22 9.85 -25.22
N GLY A 15 2.08 11.09 -24.72
CA GLY A 15 2.58 12.27 -25.40
C GLY A 15 4.12 12.37 -25.25
N GLY A 16 4.76 13.06 -26.16
CA GLY A 16 6.16 13.42 -25.98
C GLY A 16 7.13 12.91 -27.05
N GLY A 17 6.66 12.19 -28.04
CA GLY A 17 7.46 11.76 -29.17
C GLY A 17 8.51 10.68 -28.82
N PHE A 18 9.42 10.41 -29.73
CA PHE A 18 10.30 9.25 -29.63
C PHE A 18 11.36 9.35 -28.50
N SER A 19 11.69 10.54 -28.05
CA SER A 19 12.72 10.76 -27.02
C SER A 19 12.18 10.76 -25.59
N CYS A 20 10.86 10.77 -25.38
CA CYS A 20 10.25 10.82 -24.04
C CYS A 20 9.84 9.45 -23.52
N GLY A 21 9.68 8.48 -24.38
CA GLY A 21 9.17 7.18 -23.99
C GLY A 21 7.75 7.24 -23.42
N MET A 22 7.38 6.24 -22.62
CA MET A 22 6.10 6.14 -21.94
C MET A 22 6.17 6.88 -20.60
N THR A 23 5.39 7.95 -20.46
CA THR A 23 5.35 8.76 -19.24
C THR A 23 3.93 9.05 -18.79
N MET A 24 3.66 8.87 -17.47
CA MET A 24 2.41 9.28 -16.87
C MET A 24 2.27 10.81 -16.72
N CYS A 25 3.32 11.55 -16.99
CA CYS A 25 3.30 13.02 -16.93
C CYS A 25 2.64 13.65 -18.17
N ARG A 26 2.41 12.89 -19.24
CA ARG A 26 1.79 13.37 -20.47
C ARG A 26 1.19 12.24 -21.29
N SER A 27 -0.12 12.28 -21.52
CA SER A 27 -0.83 11.33 -22.37
C SER A 27 -1.51 12.02 -23.56
N GLN A 28 -1.69 11.28 -24.66
CA GLN A 28 -2.49 11.75 -25.79
C GLN A 28 -3.98 11.86 -25.47
N THR A 29 -4.46 11.12 -24.45
CA THR A 29 -5.83 11.22 -23.99
C THR A 29 -6.17 12.66 -23.61
N MET A 30 -5.31 13.30 -22.82
CA MET A 30 -5.56 14.64 -22.30
C MET A 30 -5.52 15.75 -23.37
N GLU A 31 -4.95 15.47 -24.53
CA GLU A 31 -4.99 16.40 -25.68
C GLU A 31 -6.41 16.64 -26.21
N ARG A 32 -7.35 15.71 -25.91
CA ARG A 32 -8.78 15.80 -26.30
C ARG A 32 -9.68 16.29 -25.17
N PHE A 33 -9.10 16.72 -24.06
CA PHE A 33 -9.84 17.24 -22.91
C PHE A 33 -9.66 18.76 -22.81
N SER A 34 -10.76 19.45 -22.58
CA SER A 34 -10.76 20.89 -22.30
C SER A 34 -10.95 21.14 -20.81
N GLU A 35 -10.20 22.08 -20.26
CA GLU A 35 -10.39 22.57 -18.88
C GLU A 35 -11.71 23.38 -18.84
N CYS A 36 -12.69 22.89 -18.09
CA CYS A 36 -14.02 23.49 -17.97
C CYS A 36 -14.19 24.32 -16.70
N GLU A 37 -13.42 23.98 -15.67
CA GLU A 37 -13.46 24.66 -14.37
C GLU A 37 -12.06 24.62 -13.75
N LYS A 38 -11.63 25.75 -13.19
CA LYS A 38 -10.39 25.83 -12.43
C LYS A 38 -10.54 26.76 -11.24
N THR A 39 -10.46 26.19 -10.05
CA THR A 39 -10.45 26.91 -8.78
C THR A 39 -9.24 26.50 -7.97
N GLU A 40 -9.01 27.06 -6.80
CA GLU A 40 -7.93 26.63 -5.90
C GLU A 40 -8.12 25.16 -5.46
N GLU A 41 -9.36 24.73 -5.24
CA GLU A 41 -9.69 23.41 -4.71
C GLU A 41 -10.00 22.37 -5.78
N ARG A 42 -10.34 22.80 -7.00
CA ARG A 42 -10.86 21.90 -8.02
C ARG A 42 -10.44 22.30 -9.42
N THR A 43 -10.09 21.32 -10.24
CA THR A 43 -9.94 21.46 -11.69
C THR A 43 -10.71 20.36 -12.39
N VAL A 44 -11.54 20.72 -13.37
CA VAL A 44 -12.36 19.78 -14.15
C VAL A 44 -11.98 19.83 -15.62
N TYR A 45 -11.72 18.68 -16.16
CA TYR A 45 -11.49 18.47 -17.60
C TYR A 45 -12.62 17.62 -18.18
N ARG A 46 -13.04 17.91 -19.39
CA ARG A 46 -14.08 17.15 -20.08
C ARG A 46 -13.74 17.02 -21.57
N ASN A 47 -14.06 15.86 -22.14
CA ASN A 47 -13.99 15.64 -23.58
C ASN A 47 -15.39 15.68 -24.24
N ASP A 48 -15.44 15.66 -25.56
CA ASP A 48 -16.68 15.72 -26.33
C ASP A 48 -17.59 14.50 -26.13
N SER A 49 -17.06 13.38 -25.74
CA SER A 49 -17.86 12.18 -25.44
C SER A 49 -18.52 12.19 -24.05
N GLY A 50 -18.22 13.20 -23.22
CA GLY A 50 -18.79 13.34 -21.88
C GLY A 50 -17.98 12.70 -20.76
N VAL A 51 -16.79 12.14 -21.04
CA VAL A 51 -15.89 11.69 -19.98
C VAL A 51 -15.32 12.90 -19.25
N THR A 52 -15.34 12.84 -17.93
CA THR A 52 -14.87 13.94 -17.06
C THR A 52 -13.75 13.44 -16.14
N LEU A 53 -12.66 14.21 -16.09
CA LEU A 53 -11.60 14.05 -15.09
C LEU A 53 -11.67 15.25 -14.14
N THR A 54 -11.80 14.98 -12.85
CA THR A 54 -11.82 15.99 -11.78
C THR A 54 -10.64 15.80 -10.86
N MET A 55 -9.80 16.81 -10.71
CA MET A 55 -8.78 16.86 -9.67
C MET A 55 -9.30 17.70 -8.50
N ILE A 56 -9.22 17.14 -7.31
CA ILE A 56 -9.64 17.79 -6.06
C ILE A 56 -8.39 18.04 -5.21
N ARG A 57 -8.33 19.24 -4.64
CA ARG A 57 -7.25 19.69 -3.74
C ARG A 57 -7.88 20.26 -2.47
N LYS A 58 -7.55 19.68 -1.34
CA LYS A 58 -8.09 20.10 -0.04
C LYS A 58 -6.97 20.38 0.95
N ARG A 59 -6.96 21.56 1.55
CA ARG A 59 -6.02 21.88 2.62
C ARG A 59 -6.28 21.04 3.87
N ASP A 60 -5.22 20.55 4.47
CA ASP A 60 -5.20 19.80 5.71
C ASP A 60 -4.03 20.29 6.57
N GLY A 61 -4.29 21.32 7.39
CA GLY A 61 -3.26 22.06 8.11
C GLY A 61 -2.27 22.70 7.13
N GLU A 62 -1.01 22.30 7.24
CA GLU A 62 0.09 22.79 6.39
C GLU A 62 0.36 21.88 5.18
N ALA A 63 -0.47 20.85 4.99
CA ALA A 63 -0.42 19.95 3.84
C ALA A 63 -1.61 20.16 2.88
N LEU A 64 -1.49 19.60 1.70
CA LEU A 64 -2.51 19.58 0.66
C LEU A 64 -2.83 18.13 0.29
N ARG A 65 -4.08 17.72 0.45
CA ARG A 65 -4.59 16.43 -0.04
C ARG A 65 -5.02 16.58 -1.49
N VAL A 66 -4.61 15.65 -2.32
CA VAL A 66 -4.90 15.67 -3.76
C VAL A 66 -5.35 14.29 -4.21
N HIS A 67 -6.43 14.23 -4.95
CA HIS A 67 -6.84 13.02 -5.67
C HIS A 67 -7.56 13.38 -6.97
N THR A 68 -7.69 12.42 -7.86
CA THR A 68 -8.43 12.56 -9.11
C THR A 68 -9.57 11.56 -9.18
N THR A 69 -10.68 11.99 -9.78
CA THR A 69 -11.85 11.15 -10.05
C THR A 69 -12.19 11.19 -11.54
N VAL A 70 -12.39 10.03 -12.14
CA VAL A 70 -12.91 9.91 -13.51
C VAL A 70 -14.37 9.49 -13.47
N GLN A 71 -15.21 10.17 -14.24
CA GLN A 71 -16.60 9.78 -14.46
C GLN A 71 -16.83 9.50 -15.95
N ASN A 72 -17.41 8.34 -16.24
CA ASN A 72 -17.82 8.01 -17.59
C ASN A 72 -19.22 8.55 -17.90
N GLY A 73 -19.30 9.76 -18.44
CA GLY A 73 -20.56 10.35 -18.94
C GLY A 73 -20.88 10.02 -20.39
N SER A 74 -20.09 9.14 -21.03
CA SER A 74 -20.34 8.71 -22.41
C SER A 74 -21.40 7.61 -22.48
N SER A 75 -21.85 7.30 -23.70
CA SER A 75 -22.84 6.23 -23.94
C SER A 75 -22.23 4.81 -23.97
N GLY A 76 -20.92 4.69 -23.98
CA GLY A 76 -20.20 3.42 -24.09
C GLY A 76 -19.29 3.14 -22.89
N LYS A 77 -18.84 1.89 -22.77
CA LYS A 77 -17.81 1.51 -21.78
C LYS A 77 -16.46 2.13 -22.16
N ILE A 78 -15.74 2.66 -21.19
CA ILE A 78 -14.36 3.14 -21.35
C ILE A 78 -13.39 2.25 -20.55
N GLY A 79 -12.16 2.10 -21.04
CA GLY A 79 -11.06 1.47 -20.31
C GLY A 79 -9.98 2.49 -20.00
N MET A 80 -9.54 2.56 -18.75
CA MET A 80 -8.41 3.39 -18.33
C MET A 80 -7.19 2.54 -18.10
N GLU A 81 -6.06 2.94 -18.67
CA GLU A 81 -4.76 2.27 -18.56
C GLU A 81 -3.79 3.03 -17.65
N MET A 82 -4.09 4.27 -17.34
CA MET A 82 -3.34 5.11 -16.38
C MET A 82 -4.26 6.17 -15.80
N LEU A 83 -4.14 6.42 -14.50
CA LEU A 83 -4.76 7.52 -13.79
C LEU A 83 -3.81 8.04 -12.71
N ALA A 84 -3.34 9.27 -12.87
CA ALA A 84 -2.52 9.93 -11.88
C ALA A 84 -3.39 10.45 -10.73
N SER A 85 -2.99 10.17 -9.49
CA SER A 85 -3.57 10.79 -8.29
C SER A 85 -3.26 12.27 -8.22
N PHE A 86 -2.07 12.63 -8.65
CA PHE A 86 -1.58 14.00 -8.76
C PHE A 86 -0.62 14.12 -9.94
N ALA A 87 -0.58 15.30 -10.54
CA ALA A 87 0.48 15.73 -11.43
C ALA A 87 0.76 17.23 -11.20
N VAL A 88 2.04 17.56 -11.12
CA VAL A 88 2.54 18.91 -10.82
C VAL A 88 3.65 19.26 -11.78
N ARG A 89 3.60 20.45 -12.38
CA ARG A 89 4.64 20.95 -13.28
C ARG A 89 5.24 22.28 -12.78
N GLY A 90 6.40 22.62 -13.31
CA GLY A 90 7.11 23.85 -12.94
C GLY A 90 7.74 23.77 -11.55
N VAL A 91 8.17 22.59 -11.13
CA VAL A 91 8.89 22.38 -9.86
C VAL A 91 10.38 22.64 -10.09
N LYS A 92 10.97 23.48 -9.27
CA LYS A 92 12.43 23.69 -9.24
C LYS A 92 13.01 22.80 -8.15
N ALA A 93 13.99 22.00 -8.51
CA ALA A 93 14.76 21.20 -7.58
C ALA A 93 16.06 20.75 -8.24
N ASP A 94 17.10 20.54 -7.45
CA ASP A 94 18.40 20.02 -7.84
C ASP A 94 18.76 18.72 -7.13
N ARG A 95 17.94 18.32 -6.13
CA ARG A 95 18.13 17.10 -5.37
C ARG A 95 16.80 16.40 -5.09
N ILE A 96 16.86 15.07 -5.09
CA ILE A 96 15.72 14.19 -4.90
C ILE A 96 15.98 13.27 -3.71
N HIS A 97 15.00 13.17 -2.82
CA HIS A 97 15.05 12.31 -1.64
C HIS A 97 13.98 11.25 -1.74
N ARG A 98 14.40 9.99 -1.58
CA ARG A 98 13.51 8.82 -1.57
C ARG A 98 13.80 7.95 -0.36
N LEU A 99 12.78 7.22 0.10
CA LEU A 99 12.94 6.23 1.15
C LEU A 99 12.95 4.84 0.51
N GLN A 100 13.99 4.07 0.83
CA GLN A 100 14.11 2.68 0.39
C GLN A 100 13.73 1.75 1.52
N SER A 101 13.14 0.60 1.17
CA SER A 101 12.76 -0.42 2.11
C SER A 101 13.31 -1.77 1.67
N PHE A 102 14.02 -2.41 2.60
CA PHE A 102 14.47 -3.79 2.52
C PHE A 102 14.21 -4.42 3.87
N TRP A 103 14.08 -5.73 3.91
CA TRP A 103 13.93 -6.42 5.17
C TRP A 103 15.08 -6.06 6.14
N SER A 104 14.71 -5.61 7.33
CA SER A 104 15.61 -5.10 8.38
C SER A 104 16.42 -3.85 7.98
N ALA A 105 15.95 -3.10 6.99
CA ALA A 105 16.54 -1.84 6.55
C ALA A 105 15.46 -0.90 5.97
N GLU A 106 14.30 -0.88 6.63
CA GLU A 106 13.15 -0.08 6.24
C GLU A 106 13.39 1.41 6.47
N GLY A 107 12.91 2.25 5.54
CA GLY A 107 13.00 3.70 5.65
C GLY A 107 14.39 4.28 5.40
N LYS A 108 15.29 3.58 4.70
CA LYS A 108 16.62 4.11 4.38
C LYS A 108 16.52 5.30 3.43
N LEU A 109 16.94 6.47 3.92
CA LEU A 109 16.99 7.68 3.10
C LEU A 109 18.08 7.58 2.02
N ARG A 110 17.69 7.91 0.79
CA ARG A 110 18.58 8.14 -0.35
C ARG A 110 18.36 9.56 -0.86
N SER A 111 19.46 10.28 -1.05
CA SER A 111 19.48 11.63 -1.62
C SER A 111 20.34 11.59 -2.86
N GLU A 112 19.77 11.98 -3.99
CA GLU A 112 20.40 11.89 -5.31
C GLU A 112 20.26 13.22 -6.03
N THR A 113 21.28 13.66 -6.74
CA THR A 113 21.21 14.84 -7.60
C THR A 113 20.50 14.52 -8.90
N LEU A 114 20.06 15.53 -9.64
CA LEU A 114 19.48 15.33 -10.98
C LEU A 114 20.49 14.69 -11.93
N GLU A 115 21.78 15.01 -11.80
CA GLU A 115 22.85 14.44 -12.61
C GLU A 115 23.05 12.94 -12.32
N GLU A 116 23.06 12.53 -11.05
CA GLU A 116 23.13 11.11 -10.66
C GLU A 116 21.97 10.29 -11.17
N LEU A 117 20.80 10.91 -11.37
CA LEU A 117 19.59 10.30 -11.94
C LEU A 117 19.47 10.52 -13.45
N HIS A 118 20.46 11.14 -14.09
CA HIS A 118 20.42 11.47 -15.50
C HIS A 118 19.20 12.32 -15.91
N LEU A 119 18.75 13.20 -15.01
CA LEU A 119 17.61 14.09 -15.24
C LEU A 119 18.02 15.48 -15.74
N GLU A 120 19.30 15.73 -15.96
CA GLU A 120 19.80 16.98 -16.52
C GLU A 120 19.23 17.24 -17.92
N PRO A 121 19.03 18.50 -18.32
CA PRO A 121 18.48 18.85 -19.63
C PRO A 121 19.26 18.23 -20.79
N SER A 122 18.55 17.79 -21.84
CA SER A 122 19.20 17.26 -23.04
C SER A 122 19.84 18.36 -23.87
N TRP A 123 21.01 18.08 -24.46
CA TRP A 123 21.79 19.01 -25.27
C TRP A 123 21.06 19.52 -26.52
N ASN A 124 20.11 18.74 -27.05
CA ASN A 124 19.39 19.07 -28.29
C ASN A 124 17.96 19.58 -28.05
N ARG A 125 17.56 19.79 -26.81
CA ARG A 125 16.21 20.20 -26.41
C ARG A 125 15.07 19.26 -26.88
N CYS A 126 15.38 18.13 -27.44
CA CYS A 126 14.42 17.14 -27.92
C CYS A 126 14.30 15.94 -27.00
N GLY A 127 15.15 15.83 -25.97
CA GLY A 127 15.15 14.74 -25.01
C GLY A 127 14.49 15.16 -23.70
N MET A 128 13.40 14.54 -23.35
CA MET A 128 12.92 14.57 -21.97
C MET A 128 13.52 13.38 -21.23
N ARG A 129 13.95 13.64 -20.00
CA ARG A 129 14.54 12.62 -19.14
C ARG A 129 13.57 12.27 -18.04
N ILE A 130 13.43 11.00 -17.78
CA ILE A 130 12.41 10.46 -16.89
C ILE A 130 13.07 9.54 -15.89
N GLU A 131 12.86 9.80 -14.61
CA GLU A 131 13.06 8.83 -13.53
C GLU A 131 11.72 8.27 -13.12
N LYS A 132 11.55 6.95 -13.29
CA LYS A 132 10.35 6.21 -12.89
C LYS A 132 10.70 5.26 -11.76
N PHE A 133 9.93 5.28 -10.69
CA PHE A 133 10.05 4.34 -9.60
C PHE A 133 8.68 4.00 -9.01
N GLY A 134 8.59 2.87 -8.35
CA GLY A 134 7.33 2.38 -7.81
C GLY A 134 7.45 0.96 -7.30
N ASN A 135 6.30 0.35 -7.08
CA ASN A 135 6.19 -1.05 -6.72
C ASN A 135 5.01 -1.69 -7.44
N ALA A 136 5.23 -2.88 -8.00
CA ALA A 136 4.17 -3.73 -8.53
C ALA A 136 3.88 -4.86 -7.54
N GLY A 137 2.59 -5.18 -7.36
CA GLY A 137 2.14 -6.21 -6.45
C GLY A 137 1.38 -5.66 -5.24
N SER A 138 0.99 -6.53 -4.34
CA SER A 138 0.12 -6.21 -3.20
C SER A 138 0.84 -5.55 -2.02
N MET A 139 2.18 -5.62 -1.96
CA MET A 139 2.95 -4.95 -0.91
C MET A 139 3.41 -3.58 -1.40
N PRO A 140 2.84 -2.47 -0.90
CA PRO A 140 3.12 -1.13 -1.43
C PRO A 140 4.53 -0.63 -1.09
N VAL A 141 5.17 -1.20 -0.08
CA VAL A 141 6.51 -0.83 0.37
C VAL A 141 7.44 -2.02 0.26
N ARG A 142 8.12 -2.18 -0.87
CA ARG A 142 9.06 -3.29 -1.08
C ARG A 142 10.50 -2.82 -1.28
N LYS A 143 10.77 -2.04 -2.33
CA LYS A 143 12.08 -1.39 -2.56
C LYS A 143 12.02 0.09 -2.21
N TYR A 144 10.91 0.73 -2.55
CA TYR A 144 10.66 2.14 -2.29
C TYR A 144 9.40 2.30 -1.45
N PHE A 145 9.41 3.35 -0.61
CA PHE A 145 8.18 3.89 -0.05
C PHE A 145 7.49 4.77 -1.10
N PRO A 146 6.16 4.87 -1.10
CA PRO A 146 5.42 5.79 -1.94
C PRO A 146 5.60 7.25 -1.46
N PHE A 147 6.86 7.67 -1.41
CA PHE A 147 7.33 8.95 -0.88
C PHE A 147 8.40 9.52 -1.79
N LEU A 148 8.34 10.84 -1.99
CA LEU A 148 9.30 11.64 -2.72
C LEU A 148 9.43 13.00 -2.04
N ALA A 149 10.65 13.50 -1.85
CA ALA A 149 10.88 14.90 -1.57
C ALA A 149 11.86 15.49 -2.58
N LEU A 150 11.60 16.73 -2.97
CA LEU A 150 12.35 17.52 -3.93
C LEU A 150 12.95 18.72 -3.19
N GLU A 151 14.25 18.93 -3.31
CA GLU A 151 14.98 20.03 -2.70
C GLU A 151 15.46 21.01 -3.77
N ASP A 152 15.15 22.28 -3.61
CA ASP A 152 15.80 23.40 -4.29
C ASP A 152 16.84 23.99 -3.32
N SER A 153 18.10 23.57 -3.47
CA SER A 153 19.19 24.01 -2.61
C SER A 153 19.44 25.52 -2.72
N SER A 154 19.07 26.13 -3.84
CA SER A 154 19.26 27.57 -4.06
C SER A 154 18.33 28.44 -3.21
N SER A 155 17.13 27.97 -2.97
CA SER A 155 16.12 28.66 -2.16
C SER A 155 15.94 28.04 -0.76
N GLY A 156 16.55 26.88 -0.50
CA GLY A 156 16.35 26.12 0.74
C GLY A 156 14.94 25.56 0.90
N ARG A 157 14.18 25.38 -0.19
CA ARG A 157 12.80 24.88 -0.17
C ARG A 157 12.74 23.40 -0.47
N PHE A 158 11.82 22.73 0.22
CA PHE A 158 11.50 21.32 0.02
C PHE A 158 10.03 21.15 -0.33
N LEU A 159 9.77 20.26 -1.28
CA LEU A 159 8.42 19.78 -1.64
C LEU A 159 8.36 18.28 -1.38
N GLY A 160 7.57 17.84 -0.41
CA GLY A 160 7.37 16.41 -0.13
C GLY A 160 6.02 15.93 -0.60
N ILE A 161 5.99 14.70 -1.08
CA ILE A 161 4.80 14.04 -1.63
C ILE A 161 4.75 12.62 -1.05
N GLN A 162 3.60 12.25 -0.51
CA GLN A 162 3.31 10.88 -0.08
C GLN A 162 2.03 10.41 -0.76
N LEU A 163 2.09 9.23 -1.41
CA LEU A 163 0.94 8.61 -2.05
C LEU A 163 0.37 7.54 -1.11
N TYR A 164 -0.93 7.60 -0.83
CA TYR A 164 -1.65 6.64 0.01
C TYR A 164 -2.23 5.51 -0.84
N CYS A 165 -1.36 4.63 -1.31
CA CYS A 165 -1.73 3.50 -2.15
C CYS A 165 -1.36 2.19 -1.46
N ALA A 166 -2.34 1.29 -1.30
CA ALA A 166 -2.17 -0.02 -0.68
C ALA A 166 -1.87 -1.14 -1.69
N SER A 167 -1.61 -0.80 -2.96
CA SER A 167 -1.37 -1.75 -4.05
C SER A 167 -0.21 -1.30 -4.93
N SER A 168 -0.17 -1.77 -6.18
CA SER A 168 0.82 -1.32 -7.17
C SER A 168 0.71 0.18 -7.43
N TRP A 169 1.82 0.88 -7.33
CA TRP A 169 1.90 2.33 -7.51
C TRP A 169 3.16 2.72 -8.27
N GLN A 170 3.15 3.90 -8.86
CA GLN A 170 4.33 4.51 -9.46
C GLN A 170 4.35 6.01 -9.25
N MET A 171 5.55 6.57 -9.29
CA MET A 171 5.83 7.99 -9.41
C MET A 171 6.84 8.22 -10.53
N GLU A 172 6.72 9.34 -11.20
CA GLU A 172 7.63 9.76 -12.25
C GLU A 172 8.06 11.20 -12.03
N ILE A 173 9.34 11.45 -12.34
CA ILE A 173 9.94 12.76 -12.39
C ILE A 173 10.43 12.96 -13.81
N LEU A 174 9.94 13.99 -14.47
CA LEU A 174 10.30 14.34 -15.84
C LEU A 174 11.00 15.69 -15.82
N CYS A 175 12.23 15.74 -16.34
CA CYS A 175 12.95 16.98 -16.57
C CYS A 175 12.61 17.50 -17.96
N LYS A 176 12.17 18.76 -18.03
CA LYS A 176 11.83 19.45 -19.27
C LYS A 176 12.99 20.34 -19.78
N GLU A 177 12.80 20.85 -20.99
CA GLU A 177 13.73 21.75 -21.65
C GLU A 177 13.98 23.08 -20.90
N ASP A 178 13.01 23.52 -20.09
CA ASP A 178 13.06 24.76 -19.30
C ASP A 178 13.72 24.55 -17.91
N GLU A 179 14.40 23.42 -17.73
CA GLU A 179 15.07 23.05 -16.47
C GLU A 179 14.12 22.92 -15.27
N THR A 180 12.81 22.87 -15.51
CA THR A 180 11.83 22.57 -14.46
C THR A 180 11.46 21.08 -14.47
N LEU A 181 11.06 20.59 -13.30
CA LEU A 181 10.56 19.24 -13.16
C LEU A 181 9.05 19.19 -13.25
N THR A 182 8.57 18.12 -13.85
CA THR A 182 7.18 17.68 -13.74
C THR A 182 7.17 16.39 -12.93
N VAL A 183 6.27 16.28 -11.97
CA VAL A 183 6.15 15.11 -11.10
C VAL A 183 4.71 14.61 -11.16
N ALA A 184 4.53 13.32 -11.37
CA ALA A 184 3.24 12.67 -11.32
C ALA A 184 3.32 11.36 -10.54
N GLY A 185 2.20 10.94 -9.97
CA GLY A 185 2.12 9.67 -9.25
C GLY A 185 0.69 9.20 -9.08
N GLY A 186 0.53 7.91 -8.90
CA GLY A 186 -0.75 7.26 -8.74
C GLY A 186 -0.63 5.73 -8.78
N LEU A 187 -1.72 5.06 -9.17
CA LEU A 187 -1.67 3.64 -9.46
C LEU A 187 -0.63 3.34 -10.53
N ALA A 188 0.06 2.21 -10.40
CA ALA A 188 0.94 1.73 -11.45
C ALA A 188 0.14 1.56 -12.75
N ASP A 189 0.64 2.10 -13.85
CA ASP A 189 -0.07 2.10 -15.13
C ASP A 189 -0.13 0.68 -15.77
N ARG A 190 -0.75 0.60 -16.94
CA ARG A 190 -0.87 -0.66 -17.69
C ARG A 190 0.49 -1.27 -18.01
N ASP A 191 1.46 -0.46 -18.35
CA ASP A 191 2.77 -0.92 -18.82
C ASP A 191 3.69 -1.33 -17.67
N PHE A 192 3.58 -0.66 -16.51
CA PHE A 192 4.38 -0.97 -15.33
C PHE A 192 3.72 -2.00 -14.40
N GLY A 193 2.42 -1.84 -14.09
CA GLY A 193 1.70 -2.65 -13.10
C GLY A 193 0.53 -3.46 -13.67
N HIS A 194 0.38 -3.51 -15.01
CA HIS A 194 -0.72 -4.20 -15.68
C HIS A 194 -2.13 -3.72 -15.31
N TRP A 195 -2.23 -2.50 -14.77
CA TRP A 195 -3.50 -1.95 -14.33
C TRP A 195 -4.42 -1.59 -15.49
N LEU A 196 -5.67 -2.00 -15.36
CA LEU A 196 -6.76 -1.66 -16.27
C LEU A 196 -8.04 -1.53 -15.47
N LYS A 197 -8.72 -0.39 -15.62
CA LYS A 197 -10.05 -0.18 -15.03
C LYS A 197 -11.06 0.13 -16.13
N GLU A 198 -12.10 -0.70 -16.22
CA GLU A 198 -13.24 -0.44 -17.08
C GLU A 198 -14.35 0.26 -16.31
N LEU A 199 -14.99 1.25 -16.93
CA LEU A 199 -16.14 1.95 -16.39
C LEU A 199 -17.29 1.87 -17.39
N ALA A 200 -18.45 1.39 -16.95
CA ALA A 200 -19.69 1.48 -17.69
C ALA A 200 -20.23 2.94 -17.73
N PRO A 201 -21.16 3.27 -18.62
CA PRO A 201 -21.81 4.58 -18.62
C PRO A 201 -22.38 4.95 -17.24
N GLY A 202 -22.05 6.15 -16.77
CA GLY A 202 -22.45 6.67 -15.46
C GLY A 202 -21.55 6.24 -14.28
N GLU A 203 -20.67 5.28 -14.45
CA GLU A 203 -19.74 4.86 -13.38
C GLU A 203 -18.59 5.86 -13.18
N SER A 204 -18.06 5.86 -11.96
CA SER A 204 -16.92 6.68 -11.55
C SER A 204 -15.84 5.83 -10.91
N PHE A 205 -14.61 6.30 -10.98
CA PHE A 205 -13.46 5.73 -10.27
C PHE A 205 -12.60 6.84 -9.67
N GLU A 206 -12.17 6.65 -8.43
CA GLU A 206 -11.31 7.57 -7.71
C GLU A 206 -9.90 6.97 -7.55
N ALA A 207 -8.87 7.76 -7.88
CA ALA A 207 -7.48 7.38 -7.66
C ALA A 207 -7.13 7.45 -6.17
N PRO A 208 -6.10 6.71 -5.72
CA PRO A 208 -5.56 6.88 -4.37
C PRO A 208 -5.20 8.33 -4.07
N GLU A 209 -5.37 8.74 -2.82
CA GLU A 209 -5.02 10.09 -2.38
C GLU A 209 -3.51 10.28 -2.27
N ALA A 210 -3.02 11.45 -2.63
CA ALA A 210 -1.68 11.92 -2.34
C ALA A 210 -1.74 13.08 -1.35
N VAL A 211 -0.72 13.18 -0.49
CA VAL A 211 -0.54 14.31 0.42
C VAL A 211 0.76 15.02 0.05
N ILE A 212 0.68 16.34 -0.09
CA ILE A 212 1.79 17.18 -0.52
C ILE A 212 2.03 18.26 0.54
N ALA A 213 3.29 18.46 0.92
CA ALA A 213 3.70 19.49 1.87
C ALA A 213 4.95 20.22 1.37
N GLU A 214 5.00 21.52 1.61
CA GLU A 214 6.22 22.33 1.42
C GLU A 214 6.86 22.62 2.78
N GLY A 215 8.17 22.88 2.81
CA GLY A 215 8.90 23.25 4.04
C GLY A 215 10.29 23.79 3.76
N GLY A 216 10.99 24.22 4.80
CA GLY A 216 12.38 24.69 4.75
C GLY A 216 13.41 23.60 5.05
N SER A 217 12.97 22.37 5.29
CA SER A 217 13.83 21.21 5.49
C SER A 217 13.08 19.92 5.22
N LEU A 218 13.83 18.85 4.95
CA LEU A 218 13.24 17.51 4.79
C LEU A 218 12.49 17.05 6.06
N TYR A 219 13.04 17.38 7.25
CA TYR A 219 12.39 17.05 8.52
C TYR A 219 11.03 17.74 8.66
N GLU A 220 10.95 19.03 8.35
CA GLU A 220 9.72 19.81 8.42
C GLU A 220 8.64 19.26 7.47
N VAL A 221 9.06 18.92 6.24
CA VAL A 221 8.15 18.28 5.28
C VAL A 221 7.62 16.95 5.80
N CYS A 222 8.50 16.09 6.31
CA CYS A 222 8.06 14.79 6.87
C CYS A 222 7.13 14.97 8.07
N ASP A 223 7.38 15.93 8.97
CA ASP A 223 6.52 16.25 10.11
C ASP A 223 5.12 16.70 9.66
N ARG A 224 5.03 17.57 8.63
CA ARG A 224 3.77 18.01 8.04
C ARG A 224 3.00 16.86 7.39
N LEU A 225 3.68 15.97 6.68
CA LEU A 225 3.07 14.76 6.09
C LEU A 225 2.55 13.80 7.17
N VAL A 226 3.31 13.60 8.26
CA VAL A 226 2.89 12.77 9.40
C VAL A 226 1.65 13.35 10.09
N ARG A 227 1.62 14.66 10.32
CA ARG A 227 0.43 15.32 10.91
C ARG A 227 -0.82 15.15 10.06
N ALA A 228 -0.69 15.18 8.75
CA ALA A 228 -1.79 14.99 7.81
C ALA A 228 -2.29 13.53 7.73
N GLN A 229 -1.63 12.55 8.33
CA GLN A 229 -2.10 11.17 8.31
C GLN A 229 -3.34 10.95 9.19
N HIS A 230 -3.50 11.72 10.25
CA HIS A 230 -4.59 11.60 11.22
C HIS A 230 -4.88 10.14 11.63
N PRO A 231 -3.87 9.38 12.12
CA PRO A 231 -4.06 7.97 12.41
C PRO A 231 -5.15 7.78 13.45
N LYS A 232 -6.07 6.86 13.18
CA LYS A 232 -7.07 6.45 14.17
C LYS A 232 -6.39 5.56 15.20
N ILE A 233 -6.04 6.12 16.33
CA ILE A 233 -5.43 5.40 17.45
C ILE A 233 -6.54 5.02 18.43
N SER A 234 -6.63 3.72 18.78
CA SER A 234 -7.55 3.31 19.85
C SER A 234 -7.08 3.85 21.20
N PRO A 235 -7.98 4.08 22.16
CA PRO A 235 -7.59 4.49 23.51
C PRO A 235 -6.63 3.49 24.19
N LEU A 236 -6.70 2.21 23.81
CA LEU A 236 -5.78 1.17 24.32
C LEU A 236 -4.39 1.32 23.71
N ASP A 237 -4.30 1.55 22.39
CA ASP A 237 -3.01 1.75 21.72
C ASP A 237 -2.32 3.04 22.17
N GLY A 238 -3.11 4.06 22.53
CA GLY A 238 -2.61 5.32 23.08
C GLY A 238 -1.85 5.17 24.41
N GLN A 239 -2.00 4.05 25.12
CA GLN A 239 -1.27 3.76 26.35
C GLN A 239 0.15 3.26 26.09
N MET A 240 0.49 2.89 24.86
CA MET A 240 1.81 2.38 24.47
C MET A 240 2.28 1.19 25.31
N ASP A 241 1.35 0.28 25.64
CA ASP A 241 1.61 -0.89 26.46
C ASP A 241 2.63 -1.85 25.80
N ILE A 242 3.42 -2.54 26.63
CA ILE A 242 4.43 -3.47 26.16
C ILE A 242 3.78 -4.79 25.71
N LEU A 243 4.08 -5.20 24.50
CA LEU A 243 3.69 -6.49 23.93
C LEU A 243 4.89 -7.44 23.87
N TYR A 244 4.69 -8.67 24.34
CA TYR A 244 5.63 -9.77 24.15
C TYR A 244 5.07 -10.75 23.09
N ASN A 245 5.75 -10.85 21.97
CA ASN A 245 5.49 -11.86 20.94
C ASN A 245 6.43 -13.05 21.13
N GLU A 246 5.89 -14.25 21.30
CA GLU A 246 6.70 -15.40 21.74
C GLU A 246 7.50 -16.08 20.62
N TYR A 247 7.31 -15.71 19.36
CA TYR A 247 7.94 -16.38 18.20
C TYR A 247 9.43 -16.64 18.35
N CYS A 248 10.20 -15.62 18.70
CA CYS A 248 11.66 -15.77 18.89
C CYS A 248 12.06 -16.61 20.11
N THR A 249 11.11 -17.02 20.95
CA THR A 249 11.34 -17.94 22.06
C THR A 249 11.07 -19.38 21.69
N THR A 250 10.07 -19.64 20.86
CA THR A 250 9.62 -21.00 20.50
C THR A 250 9.92 -21.37 19.05
N TRP A 251 10.21 -20.38 18.19
CA TRP A 251 10.46 -20.55 16.76
C TRP A 251 9.34 -21.30 16.02
N GLY A 252 8.09 -20.90 16.28
CA GLY A 252 6.92 -21.52 15.67
C GLY A 252 6.52 -22.87 16.27
N ASN A 253 6.99 -23.16 17.48
CA ASN A 253 6.60 -24.32 18.24
C ASN A 253 5.96 -23.94 19.61
N PRO A 254 4.91 -23.11 19.63
CA PRO A 254 4.20 -22.79 20.85
C PRO A 254 3.46 -24.04 21.37
N SER A 255 3.39 -24.16 22.69
CA SER A 255 2.56 -25.16 23.35
C SER A 255 2.02 -24.59 24.67
N TYR A 256 0.97 -25.20 25.20
CA TYR A 256 0.41 -24.82 26.49
C TYR A 256 1.50 -24.73 27.58
N GLU A 257 2.37 -25.74 27.68
CA GLU A 257 3.43 -25.82 28.66
C GLU A 257 4.53 -24.74 28.44
N ASN A 258 4.90 -24.49 27.19
CA ASN A 258 5.87 -23.45 26.86
C ASN A 258 5.32 -22.06 27.23
N LEU A 259 4.07 -21.78 26.87
CA LEU A 259 3.43 -20.49 27.16
C LEU A 259 3.23 -20.30 28.65
N LYS A 260 2.86 -21.33 29.37
CA LYS A 260 2.77 -21.27 30.84
C LYS A 260 4.11 -20.86 31.47
N ARG A 261 5.23 -21.48 31.06
CA ARG A 261 6.56 -21.11 31.54
C ARG A 261 6.94 -19.66 31.19
N ILE A 262 6.60 -19.23 29.99
CA ILE A 262 6.82 -17.82 29.58
C ILE A 262 5.99 -16.88 30.44
N CYS A 263 4.68 -17.13 30.59
CA CYS A 263 3.78 -16.34 31.44
C CYS A 263 4.32 -16.17 32.86
N ASP A 264 4.77 -17.27 33.48
CA ASP A 264 5.27 -17.24 34.86
C ASP A 264 6.52 -16.37 34.99
N LYS A 265 7.38 -16.34 33.96
CA LYS A 265 8.59 -15.52 33.96
C LYS A 265 8.34 -14.03 33.70
N ILE A 266 7.35 -13.69 32.89
CA ILE A 266 7.10 -12.29 32.49
C ILE A 266 5.99 -11.61 33.29
N ALA A 267 5.18 -12.36 34.04
CA ALA A 267 4.15 -11.83 34.88
C ALA A 267 4.68 -10.77 35.87
N GLY A 268 3.98 -9.67 36.00
CA GLY A 268 4.34 -8.57 36.90
C GLY A 268 5.52 -7.69 36.43
N LYS A 269 6.02 -7.89 35.21
CA LYS A 269 7.15 -7.12 34.65
C LYS A 269 6.71 -5.97 33.74
N GLY A 270 5.45 -5.55 33.82
CA GLY A 270 4.92 -4.44 32.99
C GLY A 270 4.52 -4.86 31.57
N ILE A 271 4.57 -6.15 31.23
CA ILE A 271 4.11 -6.66 29.93
C ILE A 271 2.58 -6.77 29.97
N ARG A 272 1.93 -6.09 29.06
CA ARG A 272 0.46 -6.04 28.95
C ARG A 272 -0.11 -7.12 28.06
N TYR A 273 0.55 -7.43 26.93
CA TYR A 273 0.10 -8.39 25.93
C TYR A 273 1.07 -9.55 25.81
N LEU A 274 0.56 -10.77 25.77
CA LEU A 274 1.32 -11.95 25.32
C LEU A 274 0.67 -12.51 24.06
N VAL A 275 1.38 -12.46 22.94
CA VAL A 275 0.92 -12.95 21.64
C VAL A 275 1.47 -14.33 21.38
N ILE A 276 0.57 -15.28 21.14
CA ILE A 276 0.86 -16.60 20.63
C ILE A 276 1.04 -16.49 19.13
N ASP A 277 2.24 -16.74 18.63
CA ASP A 277 2.60 -16.63 17.23
C ASP A 277 2.26 -17.90 16.44
N SER A 278 2.75 -18.04 15.22
CA SER A 278 2.53 -19.18 14.34
C SER A 278 2.83 -20.52 15.00
N GLY A 279 2.17 -21.60 14.52
CA GLY A 279 2.39 -22.96 15.02
C GLY A 279 1.38 -23.44 16.06
N TRP A 280 0.39 -22.63 16.45
CA TRP A 280 -0.70 -23.07 17.32
C TRP A 280 -1.75 -23.94 16.60
N TYR A 281 -1.75 -23.95 15.28
CA TYR A 281 -2.71 -24.59 14.37
C TYR A 281 -2.08 -25.72 13.57
N GLY A 282 -2.94 -26.52 12.93
CA GLY A 282 -2.55 -27.59 12.03
C GLY A 282 -1.96 -28.81 12.73
N HIS A 283 -1.58 -29.80 11.95
CA HIS A 283 -1.06 -31.09 12.46
C HIS A 283 0.37 -31.37 12.02
N SER A 284 0.95 -30.51 11.15
CA SER A 284 2.34 -30.65 10.70
C SER A 284 3.33 -30.22 11.79
N GLU A 285 4.53 -30.81 11.75
CA GLU A 285 5.69 -30.36 12.51
C GLU A 285 6.06 -28.92 12.13
N TYR A 286 5.88 -28.57 10.85
CA TYR A 286 6.20 -27.25 10.29
C TYR A 286 4.94 -26.42 10.15
N TRP A 287 4.87 -25.32 10.91
CA TRP A 287 3.69 -24.45 10.96
C TRP A 287 3.27 -23.88 9.58
N TRP A 288 4.25 -23.62 8.69
CA TRP A 288 3.98 -23.04 7.37
C TRP A 288 3.27 -23.99 6.41
N GLU A 289 3.22 -25.30 6.68
CA GLU A 289 2.54 -26.29 5.82
C GLU A 289 1.02 -26.30 6.02
N SER A 290 0.53 -25.80 7.15
CA SER A 290 -0.89 -25.87 7.53
C SER A 290 -1.57 -24.49 7.56
N ILE A 291 -0.97 -23.45 6.97
CA ILE A 291 -1.59 -22.14 6.88
C ILE A 291 -2.89 -22.25 6.08
N GLY A 292 -3.97 -21.65 6.59
CA GLY A 292 -5.28 -21.55 5.94
C GLY A 292 -6.40 -22.31 6.62
N ASP A 293 -6.13 -23.40 7.34
CA ASP A 293 -7.17 -24.21 7.99
C ASP A 293 -7.59 -23.66 9.36
N TRP A 294 -6.66 -23.09 10.10
CA TRP A 294 -6.86 -22.46 11.42
C TRP A 294 -7.50 -23.39 12.47
N ASP A 295 -7.28 -24.69 12.35
CA ASP A 295 -7.68 -25.66 13.35
C ASP A 295 -6.61 -25.82 14.42
N VAL A 296 -7.00 -25.80 15.69
CA VAL A 296 -6.09 -25.86 16.84
C VAL A 296 -5.31 -27.16 16.83
N ASN A 297 -4.02 -27.09 17.05
CA ASN A 297 -3.18 -28.29 17.27
C ASN A 297 -3.43 -28.83 18.69
N GLU A 298 -4.27 -29.86 18.79
CA GLU A 298 -4.65 -30.47 20.07
C GLU A 298 -3.50 -31.13 20.83
N GLN A 299 -2.41 -31.53 20.15
CA GLN A 299 -1.21 -32.05 20.82
C GLN A 299 -0.45 -30.95 21.55
N ARG A 300 -0.40 -29.76 20.96
CA ARG A 300 0.27 -28.59 21.54
C ARG A 300 -0.64 -27.87 22.56
N PHE A 301 -1.93 -27.86 22.32
CA PHE A 301 -2.95 -27.18 23.11
C PHE A 301 -4.11 -28.13 23.47
N PRO A 302 -3.89 -29.06 24.39
CA PRO A 302 -4.96 -29.97 24.84
C PRO A 302 -6.15 -29.21 25.40
N GLY A 303 -7.35 -29.48 24.84
CA GLY A 303 -8.59 -28.78 25.19
C GLY A 303 -8.72 -27.41 24.52
N GLY A 304 -7.95 -27.13 23.45
CA GLY A 304 -8.08 -25.96 22.61
C GLY A 304 -7.36 -24.71 23.13
N MET A 305 -7.67 -23.56 22.55
CA MET A 305 -7.00 -22.28 22.86
C MET A 305 -7.53 -21.60 24.14
N LYS A 306 -8.72 -21.97 24.60
CA LYS A 306 -9.31 -21.31 25.79
C LYS A 306 -8.49 -21.51 27.06
N PRO A 307 -7.98 -22.70 27.41
CA PRO A 307 -7.17 -22.89 28.62
C PRO A 307 -5.92 -22.02 28.68
N VAL A 308 -5.20 -21.86 27.58
CA VAL A 308 -4.00 -21.02 27.53
C VAL A 308 -4.37 -19.53 27.60
N ALA A 309 -5.43 -19.11 26.93
CA ALA A 309 -5.90 -17.74 27.01
C ALA A 309 -6.36 -17.37 28.44
N ASP A 310 -7.06 -18.27 29.13
CA ASP A 310 -7.45 -18.12 30.55
C ASP A 310 -6.21 -18.02 31.46
N TYR A 311 -5.20 -18.86 31.20
CA TYR A 311 -3.96 -18.81 31.96
C TYR A 311 -3.23 -17.47 31.80
N ILE A 312 -3.08 -16.97 30.60
CA ILE A 312 -2.48 -15.64 30.32
C ILE A 312 -3.23 -14.54 31.08
N ARG A 313 -4.57 -14.56 31.03
CA ARG A 313 -5.41 -13.60 31.80
C ARG A 313 -5.22 -13.72 33.31
N SER A 314 -5.10 -14.93 33.83
CA SER A 314 -4.86 -15.16 35.26
C SER A 314 -3.53 -14.56 35.75
N ARG A 315 -2.59 -14.33 34.83
CA ARG A 315 -1.30 -13.67 35.09
C ARG A 315 -1.33 -12.14 34.85
N GLY A 316 -2.51 -11.58 34.63
CA GLY A 316 -2.73 -10.12 34.46
C GLY A 316 -2.37 -9.60 33.08
N MET A 317 -2.19 -10.47 32.08
CA MET A 317 -1.90 -10.11 30.69
C MET A 317 -3.10 -10.34 29.78
N ILE A 318 -3.09 -9.67 28.62
CA ILE A 318 -4.08 -9.85 27.57
C ILE A 318 -3.53 -10.87 26.57
N PRO A 319 -4.25 -11.98 26.29
CA PRO A 319 -3.81 -12.94 25.27
C PRO A 319 -4.02 -12.40 23.87
N GLY A 320 -3.04 -12.57 23.00
CA GLY A 320 -3.09 -12.30 21.57
C GLY A 320 -2.87 -13.58 20.76
N LEU A 321 -3.35 -13.58 19.52
CA LEU A 321 -3.21 -14.72 18.61
C LEU A 321 -2.83 -14.25 17.21
N TRP A 322 -1.92 -14.99 16.58
CA TRP A 322 -1.38 -14.73 15.24
C TRP A 322 -2.18 -15.42 14.15
N PHE A 323 -2.34 -14.73 13.02
CA PHE A 323 -2.90 -15.27 11.77
C PHE A 323 -2.22 -14.67 10.54
N GLU A 324 -2.14 -15.45 9.47
CA GLU A 324 -1.88 -15.04 8.09
C GLU A 324 -3.14 -15.37 7.27
N MET A 325 -4.17 -14.52 7.43
CA MET A 325 -5.55 -14.85 7.04
C MET A 325 -5.75 -15.02 5.53
N GLU A 326 -4.97 -14.33 4.73
CA GLU A 326 -5.14 -14.31 3.27
C GLU A 326 -4.54 -15.53 2.57
N SER A 327 -3.68 -16.29 3.24
CA SER A 327 -2.84 -17.30 2.62
C SER A 327 -3.32 -18.74 2.89
N LEU A 328 -3.05 -19.61 1.91
CA LEU A 328 -3.20 -21.06 2.04
C LEU A 328 -1.91 -21.76 1.63
N ALA A 329 -1.42 -22.63 2.50
CA ALA A 329 -0.31 -23.53 2.18
C ALA A 329 -0.77 -24.78 1.43
N PRO A 330 0.11 -25.49 0.72
CA PRO A 330 -0.25 -26.73 0.02
C PRO A 330 -0.84 -27.83 0.89
N GLY A 331 -0.58 -27.83 2.20
CA GLY A 331 -1.16 -28.78 3.14
C GLY A 331 -2.53 -28.41 3.68
N SER A 332 -3.09 -27.24 3.31
CA SER A 332 -4.45 -26.87 3.68
C SER A 332 -5.48 -27.71 2.94
N ALA A 333 -6.54 -28.11 3.66
CA ALA A 333 -7.68 -28.83 3.09
C ALA A 333 -8.44 -28.03 2.00
N HIS A 334 -8.22 -26.72 1.98
CA HIS A 334 -8.88 -25.80 1.05
C HIS A 334 -7.98 -25.37 -0.12
N TYR A 335 -6.74 -25.86 -0.19
CA TYR A 335 -5.77 -25.39 -1.18
C TYR A 335 -6.24 -25.54 -2.63
N ASP A 336 -6.99 -26.58 -2.94
CA ASP A 336 -7.50 -26.87 -4.30
C ASP A 336 -8.94 -26.38 -4.56
N GLN A 337 -9.54 -25.66 -3.63
CA GLN A 337 -10.85 -25.02 -3.83
C GLN A 337 -10.69 -23.71 -4.60
N THR A 338 -10.34 -23.84 -5.90
CA THR A 338 -9.89 -22.72 -6.74
C THR A 338 -10.96 -21.67 -7.02
N GLU A 339 -12.24 -21.98 -6.79
CA GLU A 339 -13.37 -21.05 -6.93
C GLU A 339 -13.35 -19.89 -5.93
N HIS A 340 -12.68 -20.08 -4.79
CA HIS A 340 -12.58 -19.12 -3.70
C HIS A 340 -11.23 -18.36 -3.65
N LEU A 341 -10.39 -18.57 -4.67
CA LEU A 341 -9.02 -18.04 -4.70
C LEU A 341 -8.87 -16.88 -5.65
N VAL A 342 -7.97 -15.97 -5.30
CA VAL A 342 -7.49 -14.92 -6.21
C VAL A 342 -6.90 -15.55 -7.47
N ARG A 343 -7.32 -15.04 -8.64
CA ARG A 343 -6.86 -15.53 -9.96
C ARG A 343 -6.19 -14.42 -10.75
N LYS A 344 -5.17 -14.80 -11.47
CA LYS A 344 -4.55 -13.97 -12.50
C LYS A 344 -4.72 -14.67 -13.85
N ASP A 345 -5.36 -13.98 -14.80
CA ASP A 345 -5.68 -14.53 -16.13
C ASP A 345 -6.42 -15.90 -16.07
N GLY A 346 -7.33 -16.04 -15.10
CA GLY A 346 -8.13 -17.24 -14.90
C GLY A 346 -7.46 -18.38 -14.13
N VAL A 347 -6.20 -18.25 -13.76
CA VAL A 347 -5.41 -19.25 -13.03
C VAL A 347 -5.23 -18.82 -11.57
N PRO A 348 -5.37 -19.71 -10.55
CA PRO A 348 -5.09 -19.37 -9.18
C PRO A 348 -3.68 -18.81 -8.99
N LEU A 349 -3.60 -17.64 -8.39
CA LEU A 349 -2.33 -16.98 -8.10
C LEU A 349 -1.56 -17.81 -7.06
N THR A 350 -0.34 -18.25 -7.44
CA THR A 350 0.51 -19.06 -6.57
C THR A 350 1.88 -18.39 -6.45
N VAL A 351 2.30 -18.09 -5.23
CA VAL A 351 3.59 -17.47 -4.90
C VAL A 351 4.27 -18.27 -3.80
N GLY A 352 5.51 -18.73 -4.04
CA GLY A 352 6.23 -19.53 -3.05
C GLY A 352 5.51 -20.84 -2.66
N GLY A 353 4.62 -21.35 -3.50
CA GLY A 353 3.76 -22.49 -3.21
C GLY A 353 2.45 -22.13 -2.50
N LYS A 354 2.30 -20.94 -1.96
CA LYS A 354 1.05 -20.48 -1.32
C LYS A 354 0.06 -19.96 -2.35
N ARG A 355 -1.22 -20.13 -2.07
CA ARG A 355 -2.36 -19.52 -2.75
C ARG A 355 -3.04 -18.52 -1.82
N PHE A 356 -3.93 -17.68 -2.37
CA PHE A 356 -4.53 -16.58 -1.63
C PHE A 356 -6.05 -16.60 -1.78
N TRP A 357 -6.74 -16.37 -0.67
CA TRP A 357 -8.19 -16.22 -0.64
C TRP A 357 -8.61 -14.96 -1.42
N ASP A 358 -9.71 -15.07 -2.15
CA ASP A 358 -10.45 -13.90 -2.62
C ASP A 358 -11.24 -13.32 -1.44
N MET A 359 -10.70 -12.25 -0.85
CA MET A 359 -11.30 -11.62 0.34
C MET A 359 -12.62 -10.89 0.05
N GLU A 360 -13.04 -10.80 -1.22
CA GLU A 360 -14.36 -10.30 -1.62
C GLU A 360 -15.40 -11.45 -1.74
N ASP A 361 -14.96 -12.71 -1.73
CA ASP A 361 -15.85 -13.86 -1.81
C ASP A 361 -16.65 -14.04 -0.50
N PRO A 362 -18.00 -14.03 -0.53
CA PRO A 362 -18.84 -14.20 0.65
C PRO A 362 -18.57 -15.52 1.42
N TRP A 363 -18.21 -16.60 0.72
CA TRP A 363 -17.84 -17.86 1.38
C TRP A 363 -16.56 -17.70 2.20
N VAL A 364 -15.55 -17.03 1.67
CA VAL A 364 -14.28 -16.74 2.37
C VAL A 364 -14.53 -15.89 3.60
N ILE A 365 -15.35 -14.83 3.46
CA ILE A 365 -15.71 -13.95 4.58
C ILE A 365 -16.38 -14.74 5.71
N ASP A 366 -17.34 -15.64 5.38
CA ASP A 366 -18.00 -16.49 6.37
C ASP A 366 -17.02 -17.50 6.97
N TYR A 367 -16.18 -18.14 6.15
CA TYR A 367 -15.19 -19.11 6.61
C TYR A 367 -14.21 -18.48 7.62
N LEU A 368 -13.60 -17.35 7.29
CA LEU A 368 -12.70 -16.62 8.18
C LEU A 368 -13.44 -16.07 9.40
N GLY A 369 -14.67 -15.64 9.24
CA GLY A 369 -15.55 -15.24 10.35
C GLY A 369 -15.70 -16.36 11.39
N ARG A 370 -15.89 -17.60 10.94
CA ARG A 370 -16.00 -18.77 11.82
C ARG A 370 -14.66 -19.23 12.38
N LYS A 371 -13.63 -19.31 11.56
CA LYS A 371 -12.32 -19.86 11.97
C LYS A 371 -11.47 -18.89 12.78
N VAL A 372 -11.56 -17.60 12.48
CA VAL A 372 -10.73 -16.57 13.12
C VAL A 372 -11.53 -15.78 14.15
N ILE A 373 -12.56 -15.07 13.71
CA ILE A 373 -13.26 -14.11 14.58
C ILE A 373 -13.99 -14.81 15.72
N ARG A 374 -14.67 -15.93 15.44
CA ARG A 374 -15.35 -16.72 16.47
C ARG A 374 -14.36 -17.31 17.47
N LEU A 375 -13.27 -17.91 16.99
CA LEU A 375 -12.21 -18.45 17.85
C LEU A 375 -11.68 -17.42 18.84
N LEU A 376 -11.34 -16.21 18.34
CA LEU A 376 -10.88 -15.12 19.18
C LEU A 376 -11.89 -14.75 20.25
N LYS A 377 -13.18 -14.61 19.89
CA LYS A 377 -14.25 -14.26 20.82
C LYS A 377 -14.52 -15.35 21.85
N ASP A 378 -14.66 -16.61 21.42
CA ASP A 378 -15.02 -17.74 22.27
C ASP A 378 -13.90 -18.06 23.28
N CYS A 379 -12.64 -17.87 22.89
CA CYS A 379 -11.48 -18.06 23.79
C CYS A 379 -11.13 -16.80 24.58
N GLY A 380 -11.70 -15.64 24.24
CA GLY A 380 -11.45 -14.35 24.93
C GLY A 380 -10.08 -13.78 24.64
N PHE A 381 -9.59 -13.90 23.42
CA PHE A 381 -8.41 -13.15 22.98
C PHE A 381 -8.73 -11.67 22.85
N GLY A 382 -7.83 -10.81 23.30
CA GLY A 382 -7.97 -9.35 23.27
C GLY A 382 -7.04 -8.66 22.26
N TYR A 383 -6.20 -9.43 21.55
CA TYR A 383 -5.29 -8.91 20.52
C TYR A 383 -5.21 -9.88 19.34
N LEU A 384 -5.26 -9.33 18.14
CA LEU A 384 -5.04 -10.03 16.89
C LEU A 384 -3.72 -9.53 16.26
N LYS A 385 -2.77 -10.44 16.03
CA LYS A 385 -1.62 -10.19 15.17
C LYS A 385 -1.95 -10.69 13.76
N GLY A 386 -2.15 -9.76 12.84
CA GLY A 386 -2.18 -10.06 11.41
C GLY A 386 -0.77 -10.00 10.85
N ASP A 387 -0.31 -11.08 10.25
CA ASP A 387 0.99 -11.13 9.59
C ASP A 387 0.84 -11.34 8.08
N TYR A 388 1.90 -11.07 7.34
CA TYR A 388 1.90 -11.19 5.89
C TYR A 388 3.33 -11.50 5.40
N ASN A 389 3.57 -12.76 5.05
CA ASN A 389 4.92 -13.24 4.73
C ASN A 389 5.19 -13.36 3.22
N ASP A 390 4.15 -13.30 2.38
CA ASP A 390 4.26 -13.38 0.93
C ASP A 390 3.45 -12.29 0.24
N THR A 391 3.86 -11.89 -0.96
CA THR A 391 3.20 -10.87 -1.76
C THR A 391 2.42 -11.48 -2.91
N MET A 392 1.20 -11.03 -3.12
CA MET A 392 0.41 -11.35 -4.31
C MET A 392 0.92 -10.54 -5.52
N GLY A 393 1.35 -11.21 -6.58
CA GLY A 393 1.67 -10.63 -7.88
C GLY A 393 3.11 -10.27 -8.10
#